data_9e3de40c14aaab34985e69738c6c67c5
#
_entry.id   9e3de40c14aaab34985e69738c6c67c5
#
_cell.length_a   1.000
_cell.length_b   1.000
_cell.length_c   1.000
_cell.angle_alpha   90.00
_cell.angle_beta   90.00
_cell.angle_gamma   90.00
#
_symmetry.space_group_name_H-M   'P 1'
#
loop_
_entity.id
_entity.type
_entity.pdbx_description
1 polymer ?
#
loop_
_entity_poly.entity_id
_entity_poly.type
_entity_poly.pdbx_seq_one_letter_code
_entity_poly.pdbx_strand_id
1 'polypeptide(L)'
;MQSNNKKPVVVGIGELLWDMLPTGKKAGGAPINFVYHASRLGAEGYAISAVGDDGLGREILEELDNNSIRYLIEKVPYPTGTVQVTLQDLSLIHISEPTRH
;
A
#
# COMPACT_ATOMS: atom_id res chain seq x y z
N MET A 1 -29.32 14.46 -13.73
CA MET A 1 -28.70 13.68 -13.57
C MET A 1 -28.93 13.06 -12.55
N GLN A 2 -28.98 12.33 -12.44
CA GLN A 2 -29.19 11.69 -11.56
C GLN A 2 -28.19 11.59 -10.72
N SER A 3 -28.34 11.92 -9.86
CA SER A 3 -27.45 11.65 -9.10
C SER A 3 -27.63 10.50 -8.53
N ASN A 4 -26.95 9.73 -8.68
CA ASN A 4 -27.16 8.52 -8.11
C ASN A 4 -26.49 8.43 -6.81
N ASN A 5 -25.94 9.28 -6.23
CA ASN A 5 -25.32 9.21 -4.96
C ASN A 5 -24.29 8.10 -4.83
N LYS A 6 -23.97 7.43 -5.92
CA LYS A 6 -22.98 6.39 -5.87
C LYS A 6 -21.61 6.99 -6.03
N LYS A 7 -20.68 6.54 -5.19
CA LYS A 7 -19.31 6.95 -5.32
C LYS A 7 -18.67 6.14 -6.42
N PRO A 8 -17.76 6.75 -7.17
CA PRO A 8 -16.97 5.96 -8.11
C PRO A 8 -16.19 4.89 -7.33
N VAL A 9 -16.04 3.75 -7.94
CA VAL A 9 -15.25 2.66 -7.35
C VAL A 9 -13.93 2.63 -8.11
N VAL A 10 -12.82 2.66 -7.36
CA VAL A 10 -11.50 2.57 -7.96
C VAL A 10 -10.76 1.41 -7.35
N VAL A 11 -9.96 0.75 -8.14
CA VAL A 11 -9.23 -0.43 -7.72
C VAL A 11 -7.77 -0.23 -8.04
N GLY A 12 -6.92 -0.38 -7.04
CA GLY A 12 -5.48 -0.36 -7.23
C GLY A 12 -4.94 -1.78 -7.14
N ILE A 13 -4.21 -2.22 -8.15
CA ILE A 13 -3.66 -3.56 -8.21
C ILE A 13 -2.15 -3.44 -8.29
N GLY A 14 -1.45 -4.17 -7.46
CA GLY A 14 0.00 -4.16 -7.49
C GLY A 14 0.58 -4.59 -6.16
N GLU A 15 1.84 -4.27 -5.95
CA GLU A 15 2.55 -4.70 -4.76
C GLU A 15 2.33 -3.74 -3.61
N LEU A 16 2.14 -4.29 -2.41
CA LEU A 16 2.14 -3.53 -1.17
C LEU A 16 3.46 -3.81 -0.47
N LEU A 17 4.03 -2.78 0.14
CA LEU A 17 5.34 -2.92 0.76
C LEU A 17 5.50 -1.88 1.85
N TRP A 18 6.61 -1.99 2.58
CA TRP A 18 6.96 -0.99 3.57
C TRP A 18 8.13 -0.17 3.07
N ASP A 19 7.98 1.15 3.10
CA ASP A 19 9.10 2.07 2.88
C ASP A 19 9.83 2.21 4.21
N MET A 20 11.07 1.77 4.25
CA MET A 20 11.87 1.77 5.47
C MET A 20 12.65 3.09 5.52
N LEU A 21 12.11 4.05 6.27
CA LEU A 21 12.67 5.38 6.38
C LEU A 21 13.57 5.46 7.61
N PRO A 22 14.51 6.41 7.66
CA PRO A 22 15.31 6.59 8.88
C PRO A 22 14.47 6.87 10.12
N THR A 23 13.27 7.44 9.93
CA THR A 23 12.40 7.79 11.04
C THR A 23 11.37 6.71 11.35
N GLY A 24 11.36 5.61 10.60
CA GLY A 24 10.41 4.53 10.80
C GLY A 24 9.89 4.01 9.48
N LYS A 25 8.98 3.07 9.52
CA LYS A 25 8.45 2.50 8.29
C LYS A 25 7.10 3.12 7.95
N LYS A 26 6.80 3.14 6.67
CA LYS A 26 5.52 3.66 6.17
C LYS A 26 5.00 2.71 5.12
N ALA A 27 3.72 2.37 5.19
CA ALA A 27 3.11 1.53 4.19
C ALA A 27 3.07 2.25 2.85
N GLY A 28 3.41 1.57 1.79
CA GLY A 28 3.50 2.15 0.47
C GLY A 28 3.22 1.15 -0.62
N GLY A 29 3.56 1.56 -1.82
CA GLY A 29 3.27 0.81 -3.02
C GLY A 29 2.18 1.50 -3.81
N ALA A 30 2.16 1.25 -5.12
CA ALA A 30 1.22 1.93 -5.99
C ALA A 30 -0.24 1.74 -5.59
N PRO A 31 -0.68 0.51 -5.22
CA PRO A 31 -2.10 0.35 -4.89
C PRO A 31 -2.54 1.18 -3.70
N ILE A 32 -1.75 1.22 -2.62
CA ILE A 32 -2.19 1.95 -1.44
C ILE A 32 -2.15 3.44 -1.70
N ASN A 33 -1.15 3.93 -2.42
CA ASN A 33 -1.04 5.35 -2.71
C ASN A 33 -2.18 5.81 -3.60
N PHE A 34 -2.48 5.06 -4.65
CA PHE A 34 -3.56 5.41 -5.56
C PHE A 34 -4.91 5.40 -4.86
N VAL A 35 -5.19 4.34 -4.11
CA VAL A 35 -6.49 4.17 -3.47
C VAL A 35 -6.67 5.19 -2.37
N TYR A 36 -5.61 5.48 -1.62
CA TYR A 36 -5.69 6.45 -0.54
C TYR A 36 -6.07 7.82 -1.09
N HIS A 37 -5.40 8.28 -2.15
CA HIS A 37 -5.70 9.58 -2.71
C HIS A 37 -7.08 9.61 -3.36
N ALA A 38 -7.47 8.54 -4.06
CA ALA A 38 -8.79 8.48 -4.67
C ALA A 38 -9.88 8.52 -3.61
N SER A 39 -9.67 7.84 -2.49
CA SER A 39 -10.65 7.84 -1.41
C SER A 39 -10.83 9.23 -0.83
N ARG A 40 -9.75 9.99 -0.71
CA ARG A 40 -9.85 11.35 -0.20
C ARG A 40 -10.58 12.27 -1.15
N LEU A 41 -10.67 11.91 -2.42
CA LEU A 41 -11.43 12.67 -3.40
C LEU A 41 -12.87 12.17 -3.55
N GLY A 42 -13.27 11.26 -2.69
CA GLY A 42 -14.66 10.82 -2.66
C GLY A 42 -14.95 9.50 -3.33
N ALA A 43 -13.91 8.78 -3.78
CA ALA A 43 -14.10 7.47 -4.40
C ALA A 43 -14.14 6.36 -3.34
N GLU A 44 -14.71 5.23 -3.71
CA GLU A 44 -14.65 4.03 -2.89
C GLU A 44 -13.50 3.21 -3.40
N GLY A 45 -12.47 3.03 -2.58
CA GLY A 45 -11.23 2.43 -3.04
C GLY A 45 -11.02 1.03 -2.54
N TYR A 46 -10.45 0.18 -3.39
CA TYR A 46 -10.09 -1.19 -3.05
C TYR A 46 -8.66 -1.43 -3.49
N ALA A 47 -7.88 -2.09 -2.65
CA ALA A 47 -6.53 -2.51 -2.98
C ALA A 47 -6.53 -4.01 -3.22
N ILE A 48 -5.99 -4.45 -4.34
CA ILE A 48 -5.85 -5.87 -4.64
C ILE A 48 -4.37 -6.17 -4.74
N SER A 49 -3.90 -7.04 -3.87
CA SER A 49 -2.46 -7.30 -3.79
C SER A 49 -2.21 -8.63 -3.08
N ALA A 50 -0.95 -8.87 -2.78
CA ALA A 50 -0.53 -9.99 -1.95
C ALA A 50 0.50 -9.49 -0.98
N VAL A 51 0.54 -10.07 0.22
CA VAL A 51 1.55 -9.74 1.21
C VAL A 51 2.08 -11.03 1.79
N GLY A 52 3.24 -10.97 2.40
CA GLY A 52 3.78 -12.13 3.07
C GLY A 52 2.93 -12.51 4.28
N ASP A 53 2.96 -13.80 4.63
CA ASP A 53 2.28 -14.26 5.83
C ASP A 53 3.26 -14.07 6.98
N ASP A 54 3.51 -12.84 7.34
CA ASP A 54 4.48 -12.45 8.35
C ASP A 54 3.97 -11.22 9.10
N GLY A 55 4.73 -10.77 10.07
CA GLY A 55 4.34 -9.62 10.89
C GLY A 55 4.20 -8.35 10.08
N LEU A 56 5.09 -8.13 9.11
CA LEU A 56 5.02 -6.93 8.28
C LEU A 56 3.77 -6.95 7.41
N GLY A 57 3.38 -8.12 6.91
CA GLY A 57 2.15 -8.24 6.13
C GLY A 57 0.92 -7.93 6.96
N ARG A 58 0.88 -8.45 8.20
CA ARG A 58 -0.24 -8.18 9.09
C ARG A 58 -0.32 -6.69 9.43
N GLU A 59 0.81 -6.04 9.62
CA GLU A 59 0.82 -4.61 9.91
C GLU A 59 0.33 -3.78 8.73
N ILE A 60 0.62 -4.21 7.50
CA ILE A 60 0.09 -3.51 6.33
C ILE A 60 -1.44 -3.59 6.33
N LEU A 61 -1.99 -4.75 6.63
CA LEU A 61 -3.45 -4.88 6.65
C LEU A 61 -4.06 -3.98 7.73
N GLU A 62 -3.41 -3.85 8.88
CA GLU A 62 -3.86 -2.92 9.91
C GLU A 62 -3.84 -1.48 9.43
N GLU A 63 -2.82 -1.10 8.68
CA GLU A 63 -2.75 0.24 8.13
C GLU A 63 -3.89 0.50 7.15
N LEU A 64 -4.21 -0.47 6.31
CA LEU A 64 -5.32 -0.34 5.40
C LEU A 64 -6.63 -0.18 6.16
N ASP A 65 -6.82 -0.97 7.21
CA ASP A 65 -8.01 -0.87 8.04
C ASP A 65 -8.09 0.50 8.71
N ASN A 66 -6.97 1.00 9.22
CA ASN A 66 -6.96 2.29 9.90
C ASN A 66 -7.28 3.44 8.97
N ASN A 67 -7.01 3.29 7.68
CA ASN A 67 -7.30 4.31 6.70
C ASN A 67 -8.60 4.05 5.94
N SER A 68 -9.37 3.08 6.39
CA SER A 68 -10.66 2.73 5.80
C SER A 68 -10.55 2.32 4.34
N ILE A 69 -9.43 1.71 3.97
CA ILE A 69 -9.23 1.19 2.63
C ILE A 69 -9.65 -0.26 2.63
N ARG A 70 -10.55 -0.62 1.72
CA ARG A 70 -10.97 -2.01 1.55
C ARG A 70 -9.95 -2.74 0.70
N TYR A 71 -9.84 -4.03 0.91
CA TYR A 71 -8.82 -4.79 0.20
C TYR A 71 -9.24 -6.21 -0.04
N LEU A 72 -8.64 -6.78 -1.09
CA LEU A 72 -8.67 -8.20 -1.36
C LEU A 72 -7.20 -8.59 -1.44
N ILE A 73 -6.70 -9.14 -0.35
CA ILE A 73 -5.26 -9.40 -0.20
C ILE A 73 -5.05 -10.88 0.05
N GLU A 74 -4.17 -11.48 -0.74
CA GLU A 74 -3.79 -12.85 -0.56
C GLU A 74 -2.51 -12.92 0.24
N LYS A 75 -2.42 -13.84 1.18
CA LYS A 75 -1.18 -14.07 1.90
C LYS A 75 -0.39 -15.12 1.15
N VAL A 76 0.88 -14.83 0.92
CA VAL A 76 1.73 -15.71 0.15
C VAL A 76 2.94 -16.12 0.99
N PRO A 77 3.62 -17.21 0.63
CA PRO A 77 4.73 -17.72 1.46
C PRO A 77 6.05 -16.98 1.29
N TYR A 78 6.01 -15.82 0.66
CA TYR A 78 7.21 -15.01 0.46
C TYR A 78 7.17 -13.83 1.41
N PRO A 79 8.32 -13.25 1.76
CA PRO A 79 8.33 -12.11 2.68
C PRO A 79 7.60 -10.90 2.10
N THR A 80 7.01 -10.11 2.99
CA THR A 80 6.43 -8.83 2.59
C THR A 80 7.55 -7.93 2.09
N GLY A 81 7.32 -7.25 0.98
CA GLY A 81 8.34 -6.42 0.36
C GLY A 81 8.70 -5.20 1.19
N THR A 82 9.95 -4.80 1.09
CA THR A 82 10.43 -3.58 1.73
C THR A 82 11.27 -2.78 0.74
N VAL A 83 11.29 -1.48 0.94
CA VAL A 83 12.12 -0.59 0.17
C VAL A 83 12.90 0.25 1.16
N GLN A 84 14.22 0.27 1.03
CA GLN A 84 15.05 1.12 1.87
C GLN A 84 15.07 2.52 1.27
N VAL A 85 14.84 3.52 2.10
CA VAL A 85 14.82 4.90 1.65
C VAL A 85 15.92 5.64 2.40
N THR A 86 16.86 6.21 1.65
CA THR A 86 17.96 6.94 2.23
C THR A 86 17.92 8.38 1.77
N LEU A 87 18.35 9.28 2.63
CA LEU A 87 18.47 10.69 2.26
C LEU A 87 19.92 10.96 1.95
N GLN A 88 20.17 11.49 0.77
CA GLN A 88 21.52 11.80 0.37
C GLN A 88 21.49 13.09 -0.44
N ASP A 89 22.29 14.06 -0.01
CA ASP A 89 22.37 15.37 -0.69
C ASP A 89 20.99 15.98 -0.88
N LEU A 90 20.16 15.91 0.14
CA LEU A 90 18.80 16.44 0.12
C LEU A 90 17.88 15.73 -0.86
N SER A 91 18.29 14.55 -1.35
CA SER A 91 17.46 13.75 -2.23
C SER A 91 17.13 12.43 -1.56
N LEU A 92 15.99 11.88 -1.90
CA LEU A 92 15.64 10.55 -1.44
C LEU A 92 16.07 9.52 -2.46
N ILE A 93 16.81 8.52 -2.00
CA ILE A 93 17.20 7.41 -2.86
C ILE A 93 16.47 6.17 -2.39
N HIS A 94 15.77 5.54 -3.32
CA HIS A 94 15.02 4.34 -3.03
C HIS A 94 15.84 3.13 -3.47
N ILE A 95 16.07 2.23 -2.52
CA ILE A 95 16.75 0.99 -2.83
C ILE A 95 15.74 -0.12 -2.57
N SER A 96 15.31 -0.73 -3.66
CA SER A 96 14.31 -1.77 -3.55
C SER A 96 14.99 -3.09 -3.26
N GLU A 97 14.48 -3.81 -2.28
CA GLU A 97 14.96 -5.15 -1.98
C GLU A 97 13.93 -6.13 -2.51
N PRO A 98 14.25 -6.86 -3.55
CA PRO A 98 13.26 -7.73 -4.16
C PRO A 98 12.87 -8.87 -3.25
N THR A 99 11.62 -9.30 -3.38
CA THR A 99 11.14 -10.48 -2.71
C THR A 99 11.77 -11.69 -3.37
N ARG A 100 12.22 -12.62 -2.58
CA ARG A 100 12.83 -13.84 -3.12
C ARG A 100 11.86 -14.98 -3.11
N HIS A 101 11.97 -15.78 -4.13
CA HIS A 101 11.07 -16.93 -4.27
C HIS A 101 11.87 -18.20 -4.29
#